data_f627f2c758ae2517d30b684beff5a2c7
#
_entry.id   f627f2c758ae2517d30b684beff5a2c7
#
_cell.length_a   1.000
_cell.length_b   1.000
_cell.length_c   1.000
_cell.angle_alpha   90.00
_cell.angle_beta   90.00
_cell.angle_gamma   90.00
#
_symmetry.space_group_name_H-M   'P 1'
#
loop_
_entity.id
_entity.type
_entity.pdbx_description
1 polymer ?
#
loop_
_entity_poly.entity_id
_entity_poly.type
_entity_poly.pdbx_seq_one_letter_code
_entity_poly.pdbx_strand_id
1 'polypeptide(L)'
;MAYSIDLSGRVAFVTGASSGLGAQFARVLARSGAAVVLAARRIEKLKDLRAQIEGEGGDAHVVGLDVTDIGSIRAAVAHAETEVGSIDILVNNSGVSTTQRIQDVTEDDWDYIFDTNAKGAFFVAQEVGKRMLARARGAAPGSYTGGRIINIASMAGLKVLPQIGAYAISKAAVVQMTRAFALEWGRFGINVNALCPGYIDTEINHHHWDSEQGQKLVQMLPRKRVGKPEDLDALMVLLASDQSHFVNGAVIAADDGFAL
;
A
#
# COMPACT_ATOMS: atom_id res chain seq x y z
N MET A 1 -9.09 28.72 9.61
CA MET A 1 -8.05 28.16 8.74
C MET A 1 -8.58 26.84 8.19
N ALA A 2 -8.52 26.60 6.89
CA ALA A 2 -8.87 25.31 6.33
C ALA A 2 -7.83 24.28 6.81
N TYR A 3 -8.28 23.12 7.23
CA TYR A 3 -7.41 22.00 7.57
C TYR A 3 -6.85 21.42 6.27
N SER A 4 -5.55 21.47 6.09
CA SER A 4 -4.87 20.91 4.93
C SER A 4 -3.68 20.06 5.37
N ILE A 5 -3.42 19.00 4.65
CA ILE A 5 -2.23 18.17 4.82
C ILE A 5 -1.28 18.51 3.69
N ASP A 6 -0.05 18.85 4.05
CA ASP A 6 1.05 19.13 3.13
C ASP A 6 2.15 18.08 3.34
N LEU A 7 2.54 17.42 2.25
CA LEU A 7 3.62 16.43 2.22
C LEU A 7 4.87 16.95 1.48
N SER A 8 4.96 18.26 1.27
CA SER A 8 6.13 18.88 0.63
C SER A 8 7.43 18.52 1.35
N GLY A 9 8.45 18.16 0.59
CA GLY A 9 9.74 17.71 1.12
C GLY A 9 9.76 16.26 1.62
N ARG A 10 8.67 15.50 1.47
CA ARG A 10 8.62 14.07 1.77
C ARG A 10 8.78 13.23 0.51
N VAL A 11 9.47 12.10 0.62
CA VAL A 11 9.59 11.09 -0.42
C VAL A 11 8.69 9.90 -0.10
N ALA A 12 7.76 9.58 -1.02
CA ALA A 12 6.84 8.46 -0.90
C ALA A 12 7.20 7.34 -1.89
N PHE A 13 7.52 6.15 -1.37
CA PHE A 13 7.78 4.95 -2.17
C PHE A 13 6.51 4.10 -2.25
N VAL A 14 5.95 3.95 -3.46
CA VAL A 14 4.68 3.24 -3.69
C VAL A 14 4.92 1.97 -4.49
N THR A 15 4.72 0.79 -3.88
CA THR A 15 4.83 -0.48 -4.59
C THR A 15 3.54 -0.84 -5.31
N GLY A 16 3.65 -1.54 -6.45
CA GLY A 16 2.48 -1.87 -7.26
C GLY A 16 1.82 -0.65 -7.89
N ALA A 17 2.57 0.42 -8.13
CA ALA A 17 2.08 1.70 -8.63
C ALA A 17 1.59 1.67 -10.10
N SER A 18 1.77 0.56 -10.83
CA SER A 18 1.47 0.49 -12.26
C SER A 18 -0.02 0.43 -12.61
N SER A 19 -0.94 0.30 -11.64
CA SER A 19 -2.40 0.29 -11.86
C SER A 19 -3.18 0.36 -10.53
N GLY A 20 -4.50 0.48 -10.62
CA GLY A 20 -5.44 0.34 -9.51
C GLY A 20 -5.13 1.26 -8.33
N LEU A 21 -5.23 0.74 -7.12
CA LEU A 21 -5.01 1.52 -5.89
C LEU A 21 -3.62 2.13 -5.81
N GLY A 22 -2.56 1.39 -6.23
CA GLY A 22 -1.20 1.91 -6.18
C GLY A 22 -1.00 3.15 -7.06
N ALA A 23 -1.60 3.17 -8.25
CA ALA A 23 -1.57 4.34 -9.12
C ALA A 23 -2.33 5.52 -8.52
N GLN A 24 -3.50 5.27 -7.92
CA GLN A 24 -4.28 6.32 -7.26
C GLN A 24 -3.56 6.89 -6.02
N PHE A 25 -2.99 6.03 -5.19
CA PHE A 25 -2.21 6.46 -4.04
C PHE A 25 -1.01 7.32 -4.43
N ALA A 26 -0.31 6.95 -5.51
CA ALA A 26 0.78 7.77 -6.03
C ALA A 26 0.29 9.16 -6.47
N ARG A 27 -0.85 9.25 -7.20
CA ARG A 27 -1.42 10.54 -7.61
C ARG A 27 -1.80 11.41 -6.41
N VAL A 28 -2.51 10.86 -5.43
CA VAL A 28 -2.96 11.67 -4.30
C VAL A 28 -1.80 12.14 -3.42
N LEU A 29 -0.76 11.32 -3.24
CA LEU A 29 0.44 11.71 -2.50
C LEU A 29 1.22 12.81 -3.24
N ALA A 30 1.37 12.70 -4.58
CA ALA A 30 2.00 13.73 -5.39
C ALA A 30 1.21 15.05 -5.36
N ARG A 31 -0.12 15.00 -5.50
CA ARG A 31 -1.00 16.18 -5.35
C ARG A 31 -0.92 16.82 -3.96
N SER A 32 -0.56 16.04 -2.95
CA SER A 32 -0.33 16.53 -1.58
C SER A 32 1.09 17.07 -1.36
N GLY A 33 1.94 17.12 -2.41
CA GLY A 33 3.27 17.71 -2.36
C GLY A 33 4.43 16.74 -2.21
N ALA A 34 4.20 15.43 -2.06
CA ALA A 34 5.29 14.46 -1.96
C ALA A 34 5.97 14.21 -3.31
N ALA A 35 7.30 14.03 -3.31
CA ALA A 35 8.00 13.36 -4.41
C ALA A 35 7.67 11.86 -4.36
N VAL A 36 7.09 11.30 -5.44
CA VAL A 36 6.63 9.92 -5.45
C VAL A 36 7.53 9.01 -6.27
N VAL A 37 7.98 7.92 -5.68
CA VAL A 37 8.69 6.84 -6.37
C VAL A 37 7.69 5.75 -6.74
N LEU A 38 7.44 5.62 -8.03
CA LEU A 38 6.54 4.66 -8.64
C LEU A 38 7.28 3.34 -8.85
N ALA A 39 6.98 2.31 -8.06
CA ALA A 39 7.71 1.06 -8.09
C ALA A 39 6.83 -0.12 -8.53
N ALA A 40 7.17 -0.80 -9.63
CA ALA A 40 6.54 -2.02 -10.13
C ALA A 40 7.36 -2.67 -11.24
N ARG A 41 6.91 -3.85 -11.74
CA ARG A 41 7.53 -4.56 -12.86
C ARG A 41 7.23 -3.93 -14.23
N ARG A 42 6.03 -3.34 -14.39
CA ARG A 42 5.53 -2.81 -15.68
C ARG A 42 6.01 -1.37 -15.90
N ILE A 43 7.27 -1.23 -16.34
CA ILE A 43 7.96 0.07 -16.46
C ILE A 43 7.21 1.06 -17.36
N GLU A 44 6.68 0.62 -18.51
CA GLU A 44 5.99 1.53 -19.43
C GLU A 44 4.73 2.13 -18.79
N LYS A 45 3.94 1.33 -18.05
CA LYS A 45 2.79 1.86 -17.29
C LYS A 45 3.21 2.86 -16.20
N LEU A 46 4.39 2.67 -15.61
CA LEU A 46 4.93 3.63 -14.64
C LEU A 46 5.35 4.94 -15.31
N LYS A 47 5.94 4.88 -16.50
CA LYS A 47 6.28 6.08 -17.29
C LYS A 47 5.04 6.88 -17.68
N ASP A 48 3.97 6.18 -18.10
CA ASP A 48 2.69 6.81 -18.43
C ASP A 48 2.10 7.51 -17.19
N LEU A 49 2.11 6.84 -16.04
CA LEU A 49 1.63 7.43 -14.78
C LEU A 49 2.50 8.62 -14.35
N ARG A 50 3.82 8.51 -14.49
CA ARG A 50 4.76 9.60 -14.22
C ARG A 50 4.40 10.82 -15.06
N ALA A 51 4.23 10.65 -16.38
CA ALA A 51 3.88 11.75 -17.27
C ALA A 51 2.54 12.43 -16.89
N GLN A 52 1.55 11.65 -16.41
CA GLN A 52 0.29 12.17 -15.90
C GLN A 52 0.50 13.02 -14.64
N ILE A 53 1.26 12.50 -13.66
CA ILE A 53 1.55 13.21 -12.40
C ILE A 53 2.35 14.50 -12.66
N GLU A 54 3.38 14.44 -13.51
CA GLU A 54 4.19 15.61 -13.89
C GLU A 54 3.36 16.64 -14.65
N GLY A 55 2.43 16.19 -15.52
CA GLY A 55 1.49 17.06 -16.23
C GLY A 55 0.51 17.80 -15.30
N GLU A 56 0.26 17.27 -14.11
CA GLU A 56 -0.53 17.87 -13.04
C GLU A 56 0.32 18.73 -12.08
N GLY A 57 1.64 18.86 -12.34
CA GLY A 57 2.57 19.63 -11.50
C GLY A 57 3.15 18.86 -10.31
N GLY A 58 2.95 17.55 -10.23
CA GLY A 58 3.56 16.68 -9.22
C GLY A 58 4.97 16.25 -9.60
N ASP A 59 5.68 15.66 -8.64
CA ASP A 59 7.03 15.12 -8.81
C ASP A 59 6.97 13.58 -8.73
N ALA A 60 7.43 12.88 -9.78
CA ALA A 60 7.33 11.42 -9.87
C ALA A 60 8.55 10.76 -10.52
N HIS A 61 9.01 9.66 -9.95
CA HIS A 61 10.19 8.91 -10.38
C HIS A 61 9.82 7.43 -10.60
N VAL A 62 10.43 6.78 -11.59
CA VAL A 62 10.13 5.38 -11.95
C VAL A 62 11.25 4.46 -11.50
N VAL A 63 10.89 3.38 -10.80
CA VAL A 63 11.84 2.34 -10.36
C VAL A 63 11.28 0.96 -10.68
N GLY A 64 12.09 0.12 -11.32
CA GLY A 64 11.76 -1.30 -11.53
C GLY A 64 11.80 -2.06 -10.22
N LEU A 65 10.72 -2.80 -9.90
CA LEU A 65 10.63 -3.59 -8.68
C LEU A 65 9.85 -4.88 -8.92
N ASP A 66 10.48 -6.00 -8.62
CA ASP A 66 9.81 -7.26 -8.36
C ASP A 66 9.88 -7.57 -6.86
N VAL A 67 8.72 -7.54 -6.19
CA VAL A 67 8.66 -7.77 -4.73
C VAL A 67 8.89 -9.23 -4.34
N THR A 68 8.89 -10.16 -5.30
CA THR A 68 9.20 -11.58 -5.06
C THR A 68 10.70 -11.84 -5.05
N ASP A 69 11.52 -10.90 -5.55
CA ASP A 69 12.97 -10.95 -5.55
C ASP A 69 13.57 -9.96 -4.54
N ILE A 70 14.23 -10.50 -3.51
CA ILE A 70 14.88 -9.71 -2.46
C ILE A 70 16.02 -8.85 -3.01
N GLY A 71 16.73 -9.32 -4.03
CA GLY A 71 17.77 -8.56 -4.73
C GLY A 71 17.17 -7.34 -5.41
N SER A 72 16.05 -7.51 -6.12
CA SER A 72 15.29 -6.42 -6.74
C SER A 72 14.79 -5.42 -5.69
N ILE A 73 14.27 -5.88 -4.55
CA ILE A 73 13.82 -4.99 -3.46
C ILE A 73 14.97 -4.09 -2.98
N ARG A 74 16.13 -4.68 -2.66
CA ARG A 74 17.29 -3.93 -2.17
C ARG A 74 17.80 -2.92 -3.19
N ALA A 75 17.89 -3.33 -4.46
CA ALA A 75 18.33 -2.46 -5.55
C ALA A 75 17.36 -1.30 -5.77
N ALA A 76 16.05 -1.57 -5.79
CA ALA A 76 15.03 -0.56 -6.00
C ALA A 76 15.01 0.49 -4.88
N VAL A 77 15.09 0.07 -3.61
CA VAL A 77 15.11 0.99 -2.47
C VAL A 77 16.41 1.80 -2.44
N ALA A 78 17.56 1.18 -2.75
CA ALA A 78 18.82 1.91 -2.82
C ALA A 78 18.83 2.95 -3.94
N HIS A 79 18.34 2.57 -5.12
CA HIS A 79 18.23 3.49 -6.27
C HIS A 79 17.30 4.67 -5.95
N ALA A 80 16.14 4.42 -5.37
CA ALA A 80 15.22 5.49 -4.98
C ALA A 80 15.86 6.51 -4.03
N GLU A 81 16.59 6.06 -3.01
CA GLU A 81 17.26 6.97 -2.08
C GLU A 81 18.44 7.74 -2.69
N THR A 82 19.12 7.16 -3.68
CA THR A 82 20.21 7.83 -4.39
C THR A 82 19.69 8.92 -5.33
N GLU A 83 18.61 8.65 -6.08
CA GLU A 83 18.13 9.52 -7.14
C GLU A 83 17.11 10.56 -6.65
N VAL A 84 16.31 10.23 -5.62
CA VAL A 84 15.19 11.07 -5.18
C VAL A 84 15.43 11.63 -3.79
N GLY A 85 15.89 10.79 -2.89
CA GLY A 85 16.12 11.17 -1.49
C GLY A 85 15.61 10.12 -0.51
N SER A 86 15.82 10.40 0.76
CA SER A 86 15.44 9.49 1.85
C SER A 86 13.94 9.18 1.84
N ILE A 87 13.58 7.91 1.82
CA ILE A 87 12.18 7.49 1.84
C ILE A 87 11.56 7.75 3.21
N ASP A 88 10.56 8.63 3.27
CA ASP A 88 9.83 8.99 4.49
C ASP A 88 8.50 8.24 4.60
N ILE A 89 7.91 7.90 3.47
CA ILE A 89 6.60 7.25 3.36
C ILE A 89 6.75 5.99 2.50
N LEU A 90 6.32 4.85 3.02
CA LEU A 90 6.15 3.62 2.26
C LEU A 90 4.67 3.29 2.14
N VAL A 91 4.17 3.17 0.91
CA VAL A 91 2.89 2.53 0.60
C VAL A 91 3.16 1.16 0.04
N ASN A 92 3.02 0.14 0.87
CA ASN A 92 3.29 -1.26 0.57
C ASN A 92 2.02 -1.90 -0.01
N ASN A 93 1.82 -1.72 -1.32
CA ASN A 93 0.55 -1.99 -1.99
C ASN A 93 0.61 -3.18 -2.96
N SER A 94 1.78 -3.64 -3.39
CA SER A 94 1.86 -4.80 -4.28
C SER A 94 1.05 -5.98 -3.76
N GLY A 95 0.23 -6.58 -4.63
CA GLY A 95 -0.58 -7.71 -4.25
C GLY A 95 -1.23 -8.41 -5.46
N VAL A 96 -1.52 -9.69 -5.27
CA VAL A 96 -2.17 -10.57 -6.24
C VAL A 96 -3.24 -11.41 -5.55
N SER A 97 -4.16 -11.97 -6.33
CA SER A 97 -5.20 -12.87 -5.81
C SER A 97 -5.51 -13.94 -6.84
N THR A 98 -5.95 -15.10 -6.35
CA THR A 98 -6.62 -16.15 -7.15
C THR A 98 -8.01 -16.39 -6.56
N THR A 99 -8.93 -16.90 -7.40
CA THR A 99 -10.28 -17.23 -6.97
C THR A 99 -10.51 -18.72 -7.20
N GLN A 100 -10.51 -19.50 -6.12
CA GLN A 100 -10.72 -20.94 -6.15
C GLN A 100 -11.14 -21.48 -4.79
N ARG A 101 -11.75 -22.67 -4.76
CA ARG A 101 -12.11 -23.34 -3.50
C ARG A 101 -10.84 -23.72 -2.77
N ILE A 102 -10.90 -23.77 -1.42
CA ILE A 102 -9.73 -24.02 -0.59
C ILE A 102 -9.08 -25.39 -0.86
N GLN A 103 -9.87 -26.40 -1.18
CA GLN A 103 -9.36 -27.75 -1.51
C GLN A 103 -8.69 -27.82 -2.91
N ASP A 104 -8.87 -26.81 -3.74
CA ASP A 104 -8.33 -26.77 -5.11
C ASP A 104 -7.09 -25.86 -5.20
N VAL A 105 -6.67 -25.22 -4.08
CA VAL A 105 -5.47 -24.39 -4.01
C VAL A 105 -4.24 -25.27 -4.18
N THR A 106 -3.44 -25.00 -5.21
CA THR A 106 -2.16 -25.66 -5.45
C THR A 106 -1.02 -24.97 -4.69
N GLU A 107 0.13 -25.65 -4.59
CA GLU A 107 1.36 -25.08 -4.03
C GLU A 107 1.78 -23.84 -4.84
N ASP A 108 1.73 -23.91 -6.17
CA ASP A 108 2.06 -22.78 -7.06
C ASP A 108 1.15 -21.57 -6.83
N ASP A 109 -0.16 -21.77 -6.63
CA ASP A 109 -1.10 -20.70 -6.30
C ASP A 109 -0.81 -20.08 -4.93
N TRP A 110 -0.46 -20.93 -3.97
CA TRP A 110 -0.07 -20.50 -2.63
C TRP A 110 1.20 -19.66 -2.68
N ASP A 111 2.25 -20.14 -3.34
CA ASP A 111 3.54 -19.45 -3.47
C ASP A 111 3.37 -18.13 -4.24
N TYR A 112 2.62 -18.12 -5.35
CA TYR A 112 2.30 -16.91 -6.09
C TYR A 112 1.69 -15.82 -5.21
N ILE A 113 0.72 -16.20 -4.36
CA ILE A 113 0.05 -15.27 -3.45
C ILE A 113 0.99 -14.86 -2.31
N PHE A 114 1.62 -15.82 -1.63
CA PHE A 114 2.40 -15.53 -0.44
C PHE A 114 3.72 -14.85 -0.72
N ASP A 115 4.41 -15.20 -1.80
CA ASP A 115 5.63 -14.55 -2.22
C ASP A 115 5.40 -13.07 -2.54
N THR A 116 4.24 -12.73 -3.13
CA THR A 116 3.90 -11.34 -3.41
C THR A 116 3.33 -10.63 -2.17
N ASN A 117 2.24 -11.16 -1.59
CA ASN A 117 1.42 -10.43 -0.63
C ASN A 117 2.00 -10.40 0.79
N ALA A 118 2.69 -11.45 1.20
CA ALA A 118 3.23 -11.59 2.56
C ALA A 118 4.74 -11.43 2.59
N LYS A 119 5.48 -12.30 1.91
CA LYS A 119 6.94 -12.29 1.90
C LYS A 119 7.49 -11.01 1.26
N GLY A 120 7.02 -10.66 0.08
CA GLY A 120 7.42 -9.44 -0.62
C GLY A 120 7.11 -8.19 0.21
N ALA A 121 5.88 -8.09 0.73
CA ALA A 121 5.49 -6.99 1.59
C ALA A 121 6.37 -6.89 2.85
N PHE A 122 6.70 -8.01 3.49
CA PHE A 122 7.58 -8.03 4.66
C PHE A 122 8.99 -7.49 4.32
N PHE A 123 9.61 -7.98 3.25
CA PHE A 123 10.97 -7.59 2.92
C PHE A 123 11.08 -6.17 2.36
N VAL A 124 10.06 -5.66 1.66
CA VAL A 124 9.98 -4.23 1.28
C VAL A 124 9.91 -3.36 2.53
N ALA A 125 8.98 -3.66 3.46
CA ALA A 125 8.86 -2.92 4.71
C ALA A 125 10.15 -3.01 5.55
N GLN A 126 10.80 -4.18 5.60
CA GLN A 126 12.07 -4.37 6.31
C GLN A 126 13.19 -3.52 5.71
N GLU A 127 13.35 -3.52 4.39
CA GLU A 127 14.44 -2.79 3.73
C GLU A 127 14.28 -1.27 3.89
N VAL A 128 13.06 -0.75 3.70
CA VAL A 128 12.77 0.68 3.96
C VAL A 128 12.90 1.00 5.44
N GLY A 129 12.36 0.15 6.31
CA GLY A 129 12.41 0.32 7.76
C GLY A 129 13.84 0.34 8.32
N LYS A 130 14.76 -0.48 7.79
CA LYS A 130 16.20 -0.42 8.17
C LYS A 130 16.80 0.95 7.91
N ARG A 131 16.47 1.59 6.78
CA ARG A 131 16.96 2.92 6.42
C ARG A 131 16.35 4.00 7.31
N MET A 132 15.04 3.94 7.55
CA MET A 132 14.35 4.81 8.50
C MET A 132 14.97 4.69 9.91
N LEU A 133 15.22 3.47 10.40
CA LEU A 133 15.86 3.22 11.69
C LEU A 133 17.29 3.77 11.78
N ALA A 134 18.07 3.65 10.70
CA ALA A 134 19.42 4.21 10.65
C ALA A 134 19.38 5.74 10.78
N ARG A 135 18.45 6.40 10.06
CA ARG A 135 18.27 7.86 10.19
C ARG A 135 17.80 8.26 11.59
N ALA A 136 16.83 7.55 12.17
CA ALA A 136 16.32 7.83 13.51
C ALA A 136 17.42 7.73 14.59
N ARG A 137 18.33 6.75 14.46
CA ARG A 137 19.45 6.56 15.40
C ARG A 137 20.56 7.59 15.21
N GLY A 138 20.77 8.08 14.00
CA GLY A 138 21.78 9.10 13.68
C GLY A 138 21.31 10.54 13.90
N ALA A 139 20.03 10.76 14.13
CA ALA A 139 19.46 12.09 14.30
C ALA A 139 19.70 12.65 15.71
N ALA A 140 19.85 13.96 15.80
CA ALA A 140 19.84 14.64 17.10
C ALA A 140 18.47 14.44 17.80
N PRO A 141 18.43 14.45 19.14
CA PRO A 141 17.16 14.30 19.84
C PRO A 141 16.08 15.29 19.36
N GLY A 142 14.93 14.78 18.93
CA GLY A 142 13.80 15.56 18.43
C GLY A 142 13.90 16.09 16.99
N SER A 143 14.99 15.79 16.26
CA SER A 143 15.15 16.25 14.85
C SER A 143 14.62 15.26 13.82
N TYR A 144 14.40 14.00 14.18
CA TYR A 144 13.79 13.01 13.28
C TYR A 144 12.27 13.17 13.26
N THR A 145 11.71 13.48 12.11
CA THR A 145 10.27 13.73 11.94
C THR A 145 9.43 12.45 11.82
N GLY A 146 10.11 11.28 11.87
CA GLY A 146 9.46 9.98 11.79
C GLY A 146 9.28 9.44 10.39
N GLY A 147 9.02 8.13 10.32
CA GLY A 147 8.65 7.40 9.09
C GLY A 147 7.19 6.98 9.12
N ARG A 148 6.59 6.81 7.93
CA ARG A 148 5.22 6.34 7.76
C ARG A 148 5.20 5.13 6.84
N ILE A 149 4.72 4.00 7.33
CA ILE A 149 4.56 2.76 6.55
C ILE A 149 3.09 2.41 6.55
N ILE A 150 2.49 2.38 5.37
CA ILE A 150 1.11 2.03 5.14
C ILE A 150 1.07 0.71 4.36
N ASN A 151 0.71 -0.37 5.03
CA ASN A 151 0.52 -1.67 4.39
C ASN A 151 -0.91 -1.79 3.87
N ILE A 152 -1.08 -2.07 2.58
CA ILE A 152 -2.39 -2.30 1.99
C ILE A 152 -2.76 -3.78 2.20
N ALA A 153 -3.56 -4.00 3.24
CA ALA A 153 -4.13 -5.29 3.53
C ALA A 153 -5.43 -5.50 2.72
N SER A 154 -6.49 -5.96 3.34
CA SER A 154 -7.83 -6.10 2.76
C SER A 154 -8.83 -6.36 3.89
N MET A 155 -10.09 -6.03 3.68
CA MET A 155 -11.17 -6.50 4.54
C MET A 155 -11.23 -8.05 4.58
N ALA A 156 -10.76 -8.74 3.54
CA ALA A 156 -10.64 -10.18 3.51
C ALA A 156 -9.60 -10.73 4.51
N GLY A 157 -8.65 -9.91 4.99
CA GLY A 157 -7.76 -10.24 6.11
C GLY A 157 -8.43 -10.12 7.48
N LEU A 158 -9.64 -9.57 7.55
CA LEU A 158 -10.44 -9.38 8.78
C LEU A 158 -11.69 -10.27 8.79
N LYS A 159 -12.29 -10.49 7.63
CA LYS A 159 -13.51 -11.29 7.44
C LYS A 159 -13.27 -12.37 6.39
N VAL A 160 -13.66 -13.58 6.69
CA VAL A 160 -13.51 -14.71 5.76
C VAL A 160 -14.55 -14.61 4.64
N LEU A 161 -14.07 -14.77 3.42
CA LEU A 161 -14.89 -14.85 2.22
C LEU A 161 -14.63 -16.16 1.47
N PRO A 162 -15.66 -16.78 0.86
CA PRO A 162 -15.47 -18.02 0.12
C PRO A 162 -14.60 -17.81 -1.12
N GLN A 163 -13.90 -18.84 -1.53
CA GLN A 163 -13.11 -18.95 -2.76
C GLN A 163 -11.87 -18.03 -2.85
N ILE A 164 -11.52 -17.31 -1.79
CA ILE A 164 -10.30 -16.49 -1.72
C ILE A 164 -9.48 -16.81 -0.46
N GLY A 165 -9.49 -18.08 -0.02
CA GLY A 165 -8.88 -18.49 1.25
C GLY A 165 -7.40 -18.13 1.36
N ALA A 166 -6.57 -18.52 0.38
CA ALA A 166 -5.12 -18.21 0.39
C ALA A 166 -4.87 -16.71 0.40
N TYR A 167 -5.61 -15.93 -0.41
CA TYR A 167 -5.52 -14.47 -0.39
C TYR A 167 -5.89 -13.89 0.98
N ALA A 168 -7.00 -14.33 1.57
CA ALA A 168 -7.46 -13.85 2.88
C ALA A 168 -6.41 -14.12 3.97
N ILE A 169 -5.81 -15.32 3.98
CA ILE A 169 -4.74 -15.68 4.90
C ILE A 169 -3.52 -14.78 4.69
N SER A 170 -3.11 -14.51 3.43
CA SER A 170 -1.99 -13.63 3.13
C SER A 170 -2.24 -12.19 3.62
N LYS A 171 -3.48 -11.68 3.50
CA LYS A 171 -3.84 -10.36 3.98
C LYS A 171 -3.99 -10.28 5.50
N ALA A 172 -4.37 -11.37 6.16
CA ALA A 172 -4.31 -11.50 7.62
C ALA A 172 -2.84 -11.49 8.11
N ALA A 173 -1.92 -12.12 7.38
CA ALA A 173 -0.49 -12.04 7.66
C ALA A 173 0.02 -10.59 7.57
N VAL A 174 -0.42 -9.80 6.58
CA VAL A 174 -0.08 -8.37 6.47
C VAL A 174 -0.60 -7.57 7.65
N VAL A 175 -1.81 -7.85 8.14
CA VAL A 175 -2.37 -7.23 9.35
C VAL A 175 -1.49 -7.51 10.57
N GLN A 176 -1.09 -8.76 10.78
CA GLN A 176 -0.25 -9.11 11.93
C GLN A 176 1.18 -8.59 11.79
N MET A 177 1.76 -8.61 10.60
CA MET A 177 3.04 -8.01 10.27
C MET A 177 3.07 -6.51 10.60
N THR A 178 2.00 -5.79 10.29
CA THR A 178 1.84 -4.36 10.62
C THR A 178 2.00 -4.12 12.12
N ARG A 179 1.33 -4.90 12.95
CA ARG A 179 1.41 -4.80 14.42
C ARG A 179 2.80 -5.11 14.95
N ALA A 180 3.47 -6.12 14.37
CA ALA A 180 4.83 -6.49 14.77
C ALA A 180 5.82 -5.34 14.49
N PHE A 181 5.80 -4.78 13.28
CA PHE A 181 6.67 -3.65 12.94
C PHE A 181 6.32 -2.39 13.76
N ALA A 182 5.04 -2.10 13.98
CA ALA A 182 4.62 -0.97 14.79
C ALA A 182 5.14 -1.06 16.23
N LEU A 183 5.10 -2.26 16.82
CA LEU A 183 5.61 -2.51 18.17
C LEU A 183 7.13 -2.29 18.26
N GLU A 184 7.88 -2.85 17.30
CA GLU A 184 9.34 -2.81 17.33
C GLU A 184 9.92 -1.43 16.96
N TRP A 185 9.27 -0.72 16.04
CA TRP A 185 9.81 0.52 15.44
C TRP A 185 9.18 1.79 16.01
N GLY A 186 8.06 1.70 16.71
CA GLY A 186 7.34 2.86 17.26
C GLY A 186 8.19 3.77 18.13
N ARG A 187 9.08 3.19 18.96
CA ARG A 187 10.02 3.96 19.80
C ARG A 187 11.01 4.83 19.03
N PHE A 188 11.18 4.59 17.74
CA PHE A 188 12.02 5.37 16.83
C PHE A 188 11.23 6.38 16.00
N GLY A 189 9.96 6.61 16.32
CA GLY A 189 9.08 7.53 15.57
C GLY A 189 8.58 6.98 14.23
N ILE A 190 8.71 5.67 13.98
CA ILE A 190 8.21 5.04 12.74
C ILE A 190 6.83 4.46 13.03
N ASN A 191 5.80 5.00 12.36
CA ASN A 191 4.45 4.49 12.46
C ASN A 191 4.16 3.51 11.33
N VAL A 192 3.61 2.35 11.69
CA VAL A 192 3.23 1.30 10.73
C VAL A 192 1.76 1.00 10.92
N ASN A 193 0.95 1.23 9.87
CA ASN A 193 -0.49 1.04 9.90
C ASN A 193 -0.95 0.19 8.73
N ALA A 194 -2.05 -0.54 8.88
CA ALA A 194 -2.71 -1.29 7.82
C ALA A 194 -3.99 -0.57 7.38
N LEU A 195 -4.12 -0.34 6.08
CA LEU A 195 -5.36 0.02 5.43
C LEU A 195 -5.98 -1.26 4.83
N CYS A 196 -7.22 -1.54 5.19
CA CYS A 196 -7.97 -2.72 4.78
C CYS A 196 -9.16 -2.29 3.90
N PRO A 197 -8.94 -2.10 2.57
CA PRO A 197 -10.02 -1.73 1.67
C PRO A 197 -11.08 -2.84 1.57
N GLY A 198 -12.33 -2.42 1.36
CA GLY A 198 -13.42 -3.27 0.91
C GLY A 198 -13.36 -3.52 -0.60
N TYR A 199 -14.51 -3.69 -1.20
CA TYR A 199 -14.63 -3.81 -2.65
C TYR A 199 -14.46 -2.43 -3.30
N ILE A 200 -13.37 -2.28 -4.03
CA ILE A 200 -13.03 -1.06 -4.79
C ILE A 200 -12.97 -1.42 -6.26
N ASP A 201 -13.65 -0.62 -7.09
CA ASP A 201 -13.60 -0.76 -8.54
C ASP A 201 -12.22 -0.32 -9.06
N THR A 202 -11.52 -1.23 -9.71
CA THR A 202 -10.20 -1.00 -10.27
C THR A 202 -10.11 -1.62 -11.68
N GLU A 203 -9.11 -1.24 -12.48
CA GLU A 203 -8.86 -1.82 -13.80
C GLU A 203 -8.90 -3.37 -13.80
N ILE A 204 -8.49 -4.00 -12.70
CA ILE A 204 -8.38 -5.47 -12.61
C ILE A 204 -9.75 -6.15 -12.47
N ASN A 205 -10.70 -5.51 -11.79
CA ASN A 205 -11.99 -6.12 -11.44
C ASN A 205 -13.21 -5.41 -12.03
N HIS A 206 -13.01 -4.36 -12.83
CA HIS A 206 -14.09 -3.57 -13.43
C HIS A 206 -15.14 -4.42 -14.15
N HIS A 207 -14.72 -5.33 -15.01
CA HIS A 207 -15.63 -6.23 -15.74
C HIS A 207 -16.44 -7.17 -14.83
N HIS A 208 -15.95 -7.45 -13.62
CA HIS A 208 -16.68 -8.30 -12.67
C HIS A 208 -18.00 -7.63 -12.23
N TRP A 209 -17.98 -6.32 -12.05
CA TRP A 209 -19.14 -5.58 -11.55
C TRP A 209 -20.31 -5.52 -12.53
N ASP A 210 -20.04 -5.66 -13.84
CA ASP A 210 -21.06 -5.74 -14.89
C ASP A 210 -21.66 -7.14 -15.02
N SER A 211 -21.04 -8.17 -14.44
CA SER A 211 -21.55 -9.54 -14.48
C SER A 211 -22.75 -9.73 -13.54
N GLU A 212 -23.59 -10.76 -13.83
CA GLU A 212 -24.72 -11.12 -12.96
C GLU A 212 -24.26 -11.44 -11.51
N GLN A 213 -23.10 -12.12 -11.37
CA GLN A 213 -22.53 -12.45 -10.06
C GLN A 213 -22.03 -11.21 -9.34
N GLY A 214 -21.38 -10.29 -10.05
CA GLY A 214 -20.96 -9.00 -9.51
C GLY A 214 -22.13 -8.16 -9.03
N GLN A 215 -23.21 -8.08 -9.82
CA GLN A 215 -24.44 -7.36 -9.44
C GLN A 215 -25.11 -7.98 -8.21
N LYS A 216 -25.17 -9.31 -8.10
CA LYS A 216 -25.65 -9.98 -6.90
C LYS A 216 -24.80 -9.64 -5.68
N LEU A 217 -23.47 -9.62 -5.83
CA LEU A 217 -22.56 -9.24 -4.76
C LEU A 217 -22.80 -7.79 -4.32
N VAL A 218 -22.95 -6.85 -5.28
CA VAL A 218 -23.25 -5.44 -4.97
C VAL A 218 -24.55 -5.31 -4.16
N GLN A 219 -25.59 -6.09 -4.47
CA GLN A 219 -26.85 -6.06 -3.70
C GLN A 219 -26.68 -6.58 -2.24
N MET A 220 -25.64 -7.35 -1.95
CA MET A 220 -25.31 -7.83 -0.60
C MET A 220 -24.49 -6.82 0.22
N LEU A 221 -23.90 -5.81 -0.43
CA LEU A 221 -23.13 -4.78 0.26
C LEU A 221 -24.07 -3.86 1.07
N PRO A 222 -23.62 -3.36 2.24
CA PRO A 222 -24.44 -2.52 3.12
C PRO A 222 -25.07 -1.31 2.42
N ARG A 223 -24.32 -0.63 1.56
CA ARG A 223 -24.78 0.52 0.78
C ARG A 223 -25.03 0.22 -0.70
N LYS A 224 -25.01 -1.06 -1.09
CA LYS A 224 -25.27 -1.54 -2.46
C LYS A 224 -24.44 -0.82 -3.51
N ARG A 225 -23.19 -0.54 -3.19
CA ARG A 225 -22.21 0.12 -4.07
C ARG A 225 -20.83 -0.48 -3.89
N VAL A 226 -20.03 -0.40 -4.94
CA VAL A 226 -18.60 -0.62 -4.93
C VAL A 226 -17.91 0.73 -4.70
N GLY A 227 -16.86 0.76 -3.89
CA GLY A 227 -16.07 1.96 -3.67
C GLY A 227 -15.21 2.30 -4.90
N LYS A 228 -14.76 3.54 -4.98
CA LYS A 228 -13.80 4.00 -5.98
C LYS A 228 -12.42 4.16 -5.33
N PRO A 229 -11.31 4.09 -6.08
CA PRO A 229 -9.98 4.33 -5.52
C PRO A 229 -9.86 5.63 -4.74
N GLU A 230 -10.53 6.70 -5.17
CA GLU A 230 -10.54 8.02 -4.55
C GLU A 230 -11.22 8.04 -3.17
N ASP A 231 -12.10 7.08 -2.87
CA ASP A 231 -12.73 6.94 -1.54
C ASP A 231 -11.69 6.67 -0.42
N LEU A 232 -10.48 6.26 -0.81
CA LEU A 232 -9.37 5.98 0.12
C LEU A 232 -8.36 7.14 0.25
N ASP A 233 -8.45 8.18 -0.58
CA ASP A 233 -7.47 9.26 -0.69
C ASP A 233 -7.25 9.98 0.63
N ALA A 234 -8.33 10.37 1.32
CA ALA A 234 -8.23 11.10 2.58
C ALA A 234 -7.52 10.29 3.68
N LEU A 235 -7.79 8.96 3.77
CA LEU A 235 -7.12 8.08 4.71
C LEU A 235 -5.65 7.88 4.33
N MET A 236 -5.34 7.74 3.05
CA MET A 236 -3.96 7.58 2.58
C MET A 236 -3.13 8.80 2.94
N VAL A 237 -3.60 10.01 2.62
CA VAL A 237 -2.89 11.26 2.90
C VAL A 237 -2.75 11.49 4.40
N LEU A 238 -3.80 11.20 5.21
CA LEU A 238 -3.72 11.28 6.67
C LEU A 238 -2.64 10.35 7.22
N LEU A 239 -2.64 9.07 6.84
CA LEU A 239 -1.68 8.09 7.34
C LEU A 239 -0.24 8.37 6.88
N ALA A 240 -0.06 9.00 5.73
CA ALA A 240 1.22 9.44 5.22
C ALA A 240 1.79 10.69 5.91
N SER A 241 0.94 11.45 6.61
CA SER A 241 1.27 12.74 7.20
C SER A 241 1.74 12.66 8.66
N ASP A 242 2.31 13.77 9.15
CA ASP A 242 2.65 13.93 10.56
C ASP A 242 1.42 14.06 11.46
N GLN A 243 0.25 14.31 10.89
CA GLN A 243 -1.00 14.42 11.65
C GLN A 243 -1.51 13.05 12.15
N SER A 244 -0.98 11.96 11.60
CA SER A 244 -1.19 10.60 12.11
C SER A 244 -0.12 10.14 13.11
N HIS A 245 0.70 11.03 13.66
CA HIS A 245 1.83 10.65 14.54
C HIS A 245 1.43 9.79 15.75
N PHE A 246 0.20 9.91 16.22
CA PHE A 246 -0.34 9.13 17.34
C PHE A 246 -1.07 7.84 16.89
N VAL A 247 -1.12 7.58 15.57
CA VAL A 247 -1.73 6.39 14.97
C VAL A 247 -0.62 5.40 14.62
N ASN A 248 -0.45 4.34 15.42
CA ASN A 248 0.57 3.31 15.20
C ASN A 248 0.01 1.92 15.51
N GLY A 249 0.25 0.95 14.63
CA GLY A 249 -0.27 -0.41 14.74
C GLY A 249 -1.78 -0.51 14.45
N ALA A 250 -2.39 0.54 13.94
CA ALA A 250 -3.80 0.56 13.61
C ALA A 250 -4.11 -0.32 12.39
N VAL A 251 -5.28 -0.95 12.43
CA VAL A 251 -5.85 -1.74 11.34
C VAL A 251 -7.18 -1.08 10.98
N ILE A 252 -7.20 -0.37 9.87
CA ILE A 252 -8.30 0.52 9.50
C ILE A 252 -9.08 -0.12 8.35
N ALA A 253 -10.30 -0.58 8.62
CA ALA A 253 -11.23 -1.03 7.59
C ALA A 253 -11.84 0.20 6.89
N ALA A 254 -11.71 0.24 5.56
CA ALA A 254 -12.32 1.23 4.68
C ALA A 254 -13.15 0.47 3.63
N ASP A 255 -14.29 -0.08 4.07
CA ASP A 255 -15.07 -1.09 3.35
C ASP A 255 -16.57 -0.79 3.31
N ASP A 256 -16.94 0.44 3.64
CA ASP A 256 -18.34 0.90 3.68
C ASP A 256 -19.23 0.09 4.64
N GLY A 257 -18.61 -0.50 5.69
CA GLY A 257 -19.28 -1.31 6.72
C GLY A 257 -19.48 -2.78 6.36
N PHE A 258 -18.83 -3.27 5.30
CA PHE A 258 -19.02 -4.66 4.85
C PHE A 258 -18.46 -5.71 5.83
N ALA A 259 -17.44 -5.39 6.60
CA ALA A 259 -16.83 -6.33 7.57
C ALA A 259 -17.60 -6.44 8.90
N LEU A 260 -18.61 -5.60 9.12
CA LEU A 260 -19.42 -5.60 10.34
C LEU A 260 -20.32 -6.84 10.47
#